data_101505ec7c0286da7a9e739c8fb58532
#
_entry.id   101505ec7c0286da7a9e739c8fb58532
#
_cell.length_a   1.000
_cell.length_b   1.000
_cell.length_c   1.000
_cell.angle_alpha   90.00
_cell.angle_beta   90.00
_cell.angle_gamma   90.00
#
_symmetry.space_group_name_H-M   'P 1'
#
loop_
_entity.id
_entity.type
_entity.pdbx_description
1 polymer ?
#
loop_
_entity_poly.entity_id
_entity_poly.type
_entity_poly.pdbx_seq_one_letter_code
_entity_poly.pdbx_strand_id
1 'polypeptide(L)'
;MSRLVFDIETDGLDATKIWCIVAQDVDSKTVYSYGPNQLDEAYELLDNADSLVGHNIIGFDIPVVRRVMNKPTFATDKTLIDTLVLSRLFNPVRDGGHSLAQWGHDLGFNKMDFKEFEAYTAEMLEYCIRDVELNTQVYFALREKSKGFSPDSVKLEHGVAGIMKEQESYGFYFDDRKAEILLAEIRERMTVVEKETKEVFLPKVVKQKLYPRFTKTGSISKLAESGTSYDLRREFKEKEAEAIPAVRLTEEEHSLFSEKNHDVPLHITRTTCIELNLGSRKQIGEYLQDFGWVPTELTPNGRPVINEKTLSLIKDIPQAELIKEFFLLQKREGQIKSWLEKQADDSRVHGFVIPNGTITGRMSHRNPNLAQVPNSGSKYGEECRSCWTVPQGKKLVGIDASGLELRMLAHYMDDKEYTNEILNGDIHTTNQKLAGLESRNQAKTFIYALLYGAGDAKLGEVAGGGKAAGERLRKSFFDNLPSFAKLKRRVEAACEKGYLKGLDGRKLTVRSEHSALNTLLQSAGAIVMKQALVILDEKIKHLDAHFVANVHDEWQIEVREDQAEEVGKLGVQSIIEAGEVLKLSCPLDGEHKVGENWSETH
;
A
#
# COMPACT_ATOMS: atom_id res chain seq x y z
N MET A 1 -26.41 -24.29 19.27
CA MET A 1 -26.09 -23.32 18.21
C MET A 1 -25.23 -24.02 17.17
N SER A 2 -25.75 -24.25 15.97
CA SER A 2 -25.01 -24.92 14.91
C SER A 2 -23.98 -23.98 14.30
N ARG A 3 -22.74 -24.46 14.16
CA ARG A 3 -21.64 -23.70 13.54
C ARG A 3 -21.00 -24.53 12.45
N LEU A 4 -21.09 -24.03 11.22
CA LEU A 4 -20.55 -24.73 10.06
C LEU A 4 -19.34 -23.99 9.51
N VAL A 5 -18.25 -24.74 9.29
CA VAL A 5 -17.14 -24.28 8.43
C VAL A 5 -17.50 -24.69 7.02
N PHE A 6 -17.49 -23.77 6.05
CA PHE A 6 -17.84 -24.09 4.67
C PHE A 6 -16.91 -23.44 3.66
N ASP A 7 -16.90 -23.98 2.48
CA ASP A 7 -16.17 -23.50 1.32
C ASP A 7 -16.93 -23.90 0.03
N ILE A 8 -16.72 -23.14 -1.06
CA ILE A 8 -17.34 -23.40 -2.36
C ILE A 8 -16.29 -23.47 -3.46
N GLU A 9 -16.49 -24.33 -4.45
CA GLU A 9 -15.70 -24.31 -5.68
C GLU A 9 -16.53 -23.81 -6.85
N THR A 10 -15.90 -23.00 -7.70
CA THR A 10 -16.55 -22.25 -8.78
C THR A 10 -15.78 -22.36 -10.09
N ASP A 11 -16.36 -21.84 -11.18
CA ASP A 11 -15.71 -21.76 -12.50
C ASP A 11 -14.64 -20.65 -12.62
N GLY A 12 -14.38 -19.88 -11.55
CA GLY A 12 -13.36 -18.84 -11.50
C GLY A 12 -13.65 -17.76 -10.48
N LEU A 13 -12.79 -16.74 -10.43
CA LEU A 13 -12.96 -15.62 -9.49
C LEU A 13 -14.21 -14.79 -9.79
N ASP A 14 -14.55 -14.56 -11.06
CA ASP A 14 -15.82 -13.97 -11.52
C ASP A 14 -16.87 -15.06 -11.72
N ALA A 15 -17.10 -15.84 -10.66
CA ALA A 15 -17.90 -17.03 -10.67
C ALA A 15 -19.27 -16.87 -11.35
N THR A 16 -19.55 -17.68 -12.34
CA THR A 16 -20.89 -17.80 -12.96
C THR A 16 -21.59 -19.11 -12.57
N LYS A 17 -20.82 -20.06 -12.02
CA LYS A 17 -21.31 -21.36 -11.56
C LYS A 17 -20.65 -21.76 -10.26
N ILE A 18 -21.41 -22.43 -9.40
CA ILE A 18 -20.89 -23.15 -8.24
C ILE A 18 -20.87 -24.64 -8.59
N TRP A 19 -19.72 -25.25 -8.44
CA TRP A 19 -19.52 -26.68 -8.74
C TRP A 19 -19.84 -27.58 -7.56
N CYS A 20 -19.42 -27.19 -6.37
CA CYS A 20 -19.74 -27.90 -5.15
C CYS A 20 -19.71 -26.97 -3.94
N ILE A 21 -20.37 -27.40 -2.88
CA ILE A 21 -20.36 -26.78 -1.56
C ILE A 21 -20.04 -27.88 -0.56
N VAL A 22 -19.07 -27.62 0.30
CA VAL A 22 -18.71 -28.52 1.41
C VAL A 22 -18.86 -27.76 2.72
N ALA A 23 -19.42 -28.42 3.72
CA ALA A 23 -19.54 -27.88 5.07
C ALA A 23 -19.11 -28.91 6.11
N GLN A 24 -18.51 -28.44 7.22
CA GLN A 24 -18.19 -29.28 8.37
C GLN A 24 -18.78 -28.67 9.63
N ASP A 25 -19.53 -29.45 10.37
CA ASP A 25 -19.98 -29.05 11.69
C ASP A 25 -18.80 -28.98 12.69
N VAL A 26 -18.64 -27.84 13.36
CA VAL A 26 -17.50 -27.57 14.24
C VAL A 26 -17.47 -28.51 15.45
N ASP A 27 -18.64 -28.89 15.97
CA ASP A 27 -18.76 -29.67 17.20
C ASP A 27 -18.72 -31.17 16.91
N SER A 28 -19.56 -31.67 16.00
CA SER A 28 -19.66 -33.08 15.66
C SER A 28 -18.55 -33.58 14.71
N LYS A 29 -17.88 -32.65 13.99
CA LYS A 29 -16.91 -32.95 12.92
C LYS A 29 -17.52 -33.65 11.70
N THR A 30 -18.83 -33.72 11.61
CA THR A 30 -19.51 -34.30 10.44
C THR A 30 -19.27 -33.43 9.22
N VAL A 31 -18.81 -34.06 8.13
CA VAL A 31 -18.61 -33.40 6.85
C VAL A 31 -19.82 -33.66 5.95
N TYR A 32 -20.33 -32.61 5.36
CA TYR A 32 -21.40 -32.62 4.36
C TYR A 32 -20.82 -32.14 3.04
N SER A 33 -21.02 -32.89 1.98
CA SER A 33 -20.49 -32.57 0.66
C SER A 33 -21.58 -32.66 -0.40
N TYR A 34 -21.70 -31.62 -1.20
CA TYR A 34 -22.77 -31.45 -2.18
C TYR A 34 -22.17 -31.11 -3.54
N GLY A 35 -22.52 -31.92 -4.55
CA GLY A 35 -22.15 -31.67 -5.94
C GLY A 35 -23.15 -30.74 -6.65
N PRO A 36 -22.99 -30.53 -7.97
CA PRO A 36 -23.75 -29.54 -8.73
C PRO A 36 -25.27 -29.71 -8.70
N ASN A 37 -25.77 -30.95 -8.52
CA ASN A 37 -27.19 -31.26 -8.48
C ASN A 37 -27.82 -31.15 -7.08
N GLN A 38 -27.04 -30.78 -6.06
CA GLN A 38 -27.43 -30.78 -4.66
C GLN A 38 -27.19 -29.41 -3.99
N LEU A 39 -27.01 -28.36 -4.78
CA LEU A 39 -26.70 -27.03 -4.27
C LEU A 39 -27.84 -26.43 -3.43
N ASP A 40 -29.10 -26.75 -3.74
CA ASP A 40 -30.25 -26.30 -2.94
C ASP A 40 -30.26 -26.96 -1.55
N GLU A 41 -29.90 -28.26 -1.45
CA GLU A 41 -29.76 -28.97 -0.17
C GLU A 41 -28.61 -28.36 0.66
N ALA A 42 -27.50 -28.03 0.00
CA ALA A 42 -26.38 -27.35 0.63
C ALA A 42 -26.78 -25.97 1.18
N TYR A 43 -27.52 -25.20 0.37
CA TYR A 43 -28.06 -23.91 0.80
C TYR A 43 -28.94 -24.04 2.04
N GLU A 44 -29.88 -24.99 2.05
CA GLU A 44 -30.76 -25.22 3.20
C GLU A 44 -29.95 -25.56 4.47
N LEU A 45 -28.89 -26.38 4.35
CA LEU A 45 -28.02 -26.68 5.48
C LEU A 45 -27.34 -25.43 6.02
N LEU A 46 -26.76 -24.60 5.14
CA LEU A 46 -26.06 -23.36 5.51
C LEU A 46 -27.04 -22.31 6.06
N ASP A 47 -28.25 -22.24 5.48
CA ASP A 47 -29.28 -21.28 5.88
C ASP A 47 -29.90 -21.61 7.23
N ASN A 48 -29.86 -22.86 7.67
CA ASN A 48 -30.30 -23.30 9.00
C ASN A 48 -29.20 -23.18 10.07
N ALA A 49 -27.97 -22.81 9.73
CA ALA A 49 -26.90 -22.64 10.70
C ALA A 49 -26.99 -21.30 11.43
N ASP A 50 -26.62 -21.28 12.72
CA ASP A 50 -26.52 -20.04 13.54
C ASP A 50 -25.27 -19.23 13.19
N SER A 51 -24.21 -19.90 12.79
CA SER A 51 -22.92 -19.27 12.47
C SER A 51 -22.24 -19.96 11.29
N LEU A 52 -21.68 -19.15 10.40
CA LEU A 52 -20.89 -19.59 9.25
C LEU A 52 -19.42 -19.19 9.44
N VAL A 53 -18.52 -20.14 9.25
CA VAL A 53 -17.07 -19.95 9.32
C VAL A 53 -16.47 -20.27 7.96
N GLY A 54 -15.53 -19.47 7.48
CA GLY A 54 -14.81 -19.79 6.26
C GLY A 54 -13.61 -18.86 6.06
N HIS A 55 -12.83 -19.11 5.03
CA HIS A 55 -11.63 -18.32 4.74
C HIS A 55 -11.88 -17.35 3.59
N ASN A 56 -12.05 -16.07 3.89
CA ASN A 56 -12.46 -15.02 2.95
C ASN A 56 -13.94 -15.15 2.50
N ILE A 57 -14.79 -15.73 3.33
CA ILE A 57 -16.20 -15.93 2.98
C ILE A 57 -16.96 -14.62 2.76
N ILE A 58 -16.58 -13.55 3.47
CA ILE A 58 -17.17 -12.21 3.29
C ILE A 58 -16.78 -11.64 1.93
N GLY A 59 -15.54 -11.91 1.50
CA GLY A 59 -15.00 -11.41 0.24
C GLY A 59 -15.40 -12.22 -0.99
N PHE A 60 -15.74 -13.52 -0.84
CA PHE A 60 -15.97 -14.41 -1.98
C PHE A 60 -17.21 -15.29 -1.84
N ASP A 61 -17.23 -16.26 -0.94
CA ASP A 61 -18.25 -17.33 -0.91
C ASP A 61 -19.66 -16.78 -0.76
N ILE A 62 -19.90 -15.93 0.22
CA ILE A 62 -21.23 -15.35 0.49
C ILE A 62 -21.71 -14.49 -0.69
N PRO A 63 -20.94 -13.55 -1.26
CA PRO A 63 -21.32 -12.81 -2.46
C PRO A 63 -21.62 -13.71 -3.66
N VAL A 64 -20.84 -14.79 -3.86
CA VAL A 64 -21.05 -15.73 -4.96
C VAL A 64 -22.35 -16.51 -4.77
N VAL A 65 -22.61 -17.06 -3.59
CA VAL A 65 -23.88 -17.77 -3.29
C VAL A 65 -25.08 -16.83 -3.50
N ARG A 66 -25.01 -15.60 -3.01
CA ARG A 66 -26.09 -14.59 -3.21
C ARG A 66 -26.39 -14.37 -4.68
N ARG A 67 -25.36 -14.19 -5.50
CA ARG A 67 -25.47 -13.87 -6.92
C ARG A 67 -25.84 -15.09 -7.77
N VAL A 68 -25.07 -16.17 -7.66
CA VAL A 68 -25.19 -17.34 -8.55
C VAL A 68 -26.43 -18.17 -8.23
N MET A 69 -26.78 -18.31 -6.95
CA MET A 69 -27.97 -19.05 -6.54
C MET A 69 -29.21 -18.15 -6.42
N ASN A 70 -29.11 -16.85 -6.71
CA ASN A 70 -30.18 -15.87 -6.57
C ASN A 70 -30.80 -15.85 -5.16
N LYS A 71 -29.95 -15.82 -4.14
CA LYS A 71 -30.31 -15.80 -2.72
C LYS A 71 -29.80 -14.50 -2.05
N PRO A 72 -30.35 -13.32 -2.35
CA PRO A 72 -29.78 -12.03 -1.96
C PRO A 72 -29.70 -11.82 -0.44
N THR A 73 -30.52 -12.50 0.33
CA THR A 73 -30.57 -12.42 1.80
C THR A 73 -29.72 -13.49 2.50
N PHE A 74 -28.99 -14.35 1.76
CA PHE A 74 -28.18 -15.38 2.37
C PHE A 74 -27.19 -14.79 3.38
N ALA A 75 -27.18 -15.37 4.57
CA ALA A 75 -26.27 -15.02 5.66
C ALA A 75 -26.37 -13.57 6.21
N THR A 76 -27.49 -12.86 5.98
CA THR A 76 -27.70 -11.50 6.53
C THR A 76 -28.01 -11.51 8.02
N ASP A 77 -28.58 -12.60 8.52
CA ASP A 77 -29.00 -12.81 9.92
C ASP A 77 -28.02 -13.67 10.73
N LYS A 78 -26.90 -14.09 10.15
CA LYS A 78 -25.97 -15.05 10.74
C LYS A 78 -24.72 -14.41 11.33
N THR A 79 -24.15 -15.09 12.31
CA THR A 79 -22.81 -14.73 12.81
C THR A 79 -21.76 -15.23 11.81
N LEU A 80 -21.09 -14.30 11.14
CA LEU A 80 -19.99 -14.61 10.22
C LEU A 80 -18.66 -14.63 10.95
N ILE A 81 -17.86 -15.63 10.68
CA ILE A 81 -16.50 -15.78 11.21
C ILE A 81 -15.54 -16.02 10.06
N ASP A 82 -14.95 -14.94 9.57
CA ASP A 82 -13.99 -14.99 8.47
C ASP A 82 -12.57 -15.20 9.01
N THR A 83 -12.00 -16.37 8.76
CA THR A 83 -10.67 -16.74 9.26
C THR A 83 -9.54 -15.92 8.65
N LEU A 84 -9.73 -15.33 7.44
CA LEU A 84 -8.77 -14.40 6.85
C LEU A 84 -8.77 -13.06 7.60
N VAL A 85 -9.95 -12.54 7.95
CA VAL A 85 -10.12 -11.32 8.75
C VAL A 85 -9.48 -11.53 10.13
N LEU A 86 -9.78 -12.64 10.79
CA LEU A 86 -9.18 -12.98 12.10
C LEU A 86 -7.66 -13.15 12.03
N SER A 87 -7.16 -13.81 11.00
CA SER A 87 -5.72 -14.03 10.80
C SER A 87 -4.97 -12.70 10.72
N ARG A 88 -5.51 -11.73 9.99
CA ARG A 88 -4.95 -10.38 9.85
C ARG A 88 -5.08 -9.56 11.14
N LEU A 89 -6.21 -9.67 11.85
CA LEU A 89 -6.43 -8.96 13.11
C LEU A 89 -5.47 -9.44 14.20
N PHE A 90 -5.30 -10.76 14.35
CA PHE A 90 -4.51 -11.32 15.44
C PHE A 90 -3.00 -11.28 15.19
N ASN A 91 -2.55 -11.26 13.94
CA ASN A 91 -1.14 -11.10 13.59
C ASN A 91 -0.97 -10.45 12.20
N PRO A 92 -1.03 -9.12 12.07
CA PRO A 92 -0.94 -8.43 10.78
C PRO A 92 0.41 -8.58 10.07
N VAL A 93 1.44 -9.07 10.77
CA VAL A 93 2.81 -9.27 10.25
C VAL A 93 3.20 -10.75 10.19
N ARG A 94 2.21 -11.63 10.00
CA ARG A 94 2.44 -13.07 9.94
C ARG A 94 3.39 -13.45 8.80
N ASP A 95 4.44 -14.19 9.14
CA ASP A 95 5.39 -14.72 8.17
C ASP A 95 4.69 -15.63 7.15
N GLY A 96 5.04 -15.50 5.87
CA GLY A 96 4.42 -16.24 4.77
C GLY A 96 3.02 -15.75 4.38
N GLY A 97 2.41 -14.81 5.14
CA GLY A 97 1.10 -14.23 4.85
C GLY A 97 -0.08 -15.01 5.44
N HIS A 98 -1.29 -14.71 4.93
CA HIS A 98 -2.54 -15.14 5.55
C HIS A 98 -3.35 -16.14 4.71
N SER A 99 -2.81 -16.62 3.58
CA SER A 99 -3.53 -17.58 2.72
C SER A 99 -3.79 -18.91 3.44
N LEU A 100 -4.86 -19.60 3.04
CA LEU A 100 -5.17 -20.93 3.57
C LEU A 100 -4.02 -21.92 3.30
N ALA A 101 -3.35 -21.82 2.14
CA ALA A 101 -2.16 -22.62 1.82
C ALA A 101 -1.01 -22.40 2.81
N GLN A 102 -0.72 -21.13 3.18
CA GLN A 102 0.31 -20.84 4.18
C GLN A 102 -0.06 -21.35 5.58
N TRP A 103 -1.33 -21.25 5.94
CA TRP A 103 -1.81 -21.86 7.18
C TRP A 103 -1.66 -23.39 7.16
N GLY A 104 -1.96 -24.02 6.01
CA GLY A 104 -1.76 -25.47 5.85
C GLY A 104 -0.32 -25.89 6.03
N HIS A 105 0.62 -25.14 5.44
CA HIS A 105 2.05 -25.38 5.63
C HIS A 105 2.44 -25.30 7.13
N ASP A 106 2.00 -24.24 7.83
CA ASP A 106 2.37 -24.01 9.23
C ASP A 106 1.72 -25.00 10.21
N LEU A 107 0.54 -25.54 9.86
CA LEU A 107 -0.16 -26.55 10.64
C LEU A 107 0.25 -27.99 10.28
N GLY A 108 1.09 -28.18 9.26
CA GLY A 108 1.46 -29.51 8.76
C GLY A 108 0.31 -30.25 8.05
N PHE A 109 -0.70 -29.51 7.57
CA PHE A 109 -1.87 -30.03 6.89
C PHE A 109 -2.08 -29.30 5.56
N ASN A 110 -1.26 -29.61 4.56
CA ASN A 110 -1.22 -28.87 3.31
C ASN A 110 -2.50 -29.02 2.48
N LYS A 111 -2.82 -27.95 1.73
CA LYS A 111 -3.81 -28.01 0.64
C LYS A 111 -3.39 -29.06 -0.40
N MET A 112 -4.37 -29.58 -1.12
CA MET A 112 -4.12 -30.35 -2.33
C MET A 112 -3.65 -29.42 -3.47
N ASP A 113 -2.87 -29.94 -4.41
CA ASP A 113 -2.54 -29.22 -5.66
C ASP A 113 -3.66 -29.51 -6.68
N PHE A 114 -4.51 -28.52 -6.93
CA PHE A 114 -5.62 -28.62 -7.87
C PHE A 114 -5.68 -27.34 -8.73
N LYS A 115 -5.94 -27.48 -10.04
CA LYS A 115 -5.89 -26.36 -11.01
C LYS A 115 -7.00 -26.37 -12.07
N GLU A 116 -7.84 -27.40 -12.09
CA GLU A 116 -8.83 -27.63 -13.14
C GLU A 116 -10.22 -27.17 -12.68
N PHE A 117 -10.54 -25.88 -12.83
CA PHE A 117 -11.80 -25.27 -12.39
C PHE A 117 -12.85 -25.13 -13.49
N GLU A 118 -12.60 -25.61 -14.71
CA GLU A 118 -13.51 -25.45 -15.84
C GLU A 118 -14.76 -26.35 -15.74
N ALA A 119 -14.65 -27.48 -15.06
CA ALA A 119 -15.74 -28.44 -14.89
C ALA A 119 -15.67 -29.14 -13.52
N TYR A 120 -16.83 -29.57 -13.02
CA TYR A 120 -16.90 -30.37 -11.80
C TYR A 120 -16.24 -31.73 -11.98
N THR A 121 -15.40 -32.11 -11.02
CA THR A 121 -14.76 -33.42 -10.93
C THR A 121 -14.81 -33.96 -9.49
N ALA A 122 -14.65 -35.27 -9.31
CA ALA A 122 -14.54 -35.86 -7.98
C ALA A 122 -13.31 -35.33 -7.22
N GLU A 123 -12.21 -35.06 -7.92
CA GLU A 123 -11.00 -34.47 -7.34
C GLU A 123 -11.24 -33.04 -6.85
N MET A 124 -12.06 -32.25 -7.55
CA MET A 124 -12.48 -30.93 -7.08
C MET A 124 -13.26 -31.02 -5.77
N LEU A 125 -14.15 -31.98 -5.65
CA LEU A 125 -14.89 -32.21 -4.40
C LEU A 125 -13.95 -32.60 -3.25
N GLU A 126 -12.98 -33.47 -3.50
CA GLU A 126 -11.97 -33.87 -2.52
C GLU A 126 -11.10 -32.66 -2.12
N TYR A 127 -10.73 -31.81 -3.08
CA TYR A 127 -10.02 -30.56 -2.83
C TYR A 127 -10.84 -29.63 -1.92
N CYS A 128 -12.12 -29.40 -2.19
CA CYS A 128 -12.99 -28.59 -1.35
C CYS A 128 -13.15 -29.19 0.07
N ILE A 129 -13.30 -30.51 0.20
CA ILE A 129 -13.34 -31.19 1.51
C ILE A 129 -12.05 -30.91 2.27
N ARG A 130 -10.90 -31.02 1.61
CA ARG A 130 -9.59 -30.75 2.22
C ARG A 130 -9.45 -29.32 2.70
N ASP A 131 -9.97 -28.34 1.93
CA ASP A 131 -9.95 -26.92 2.31
C ASP A 131 -10.84 -26.64 3.52
N VAL A 132 -12.01 -27.23 3.61
CA VAL A 132 -12.90 -27.12 4.78
C VAL A 132 -12.26 -27.76 6.03
N GLU A 133 -11.65 -28.94 5.91
CA GLU A 133 -10.94 -29.57 7.03
C GLU A 133 -9.75 -28.74 7.50
N LEU A 134 -8.97 -28.20 6.57
CA LEU A 134 -7.86 -27.29 6.87
C LEU A 134 -8.37 -26.03 7.57
N ASN A 135 -9.42 -25.40 7.02
CA ASN A 135 -9.95 -24.18 7.59
C ASN A 135 -10.57 -24.41 8.98
N THR A 136 -11.10 -25.58 9.24
CA THR A 136 -11.53 -25.98 10.61
C THR A 136 -10.34 -25.96 11.58
N GLN A 137 -9.18 -26.46 11.18
CA GLN A 137 -7.97 -26.39 12.00
C GLN A 137 -7.48 -24.95 12.18
N VAL A 138 -7.51 -24.14 11.11
CA VAL A 138 -7.20 -22.70 11.18
C VAL A 138 -8.12 -21.99 12.15
N TYR A 139 -9.42 -22.25 12.11
CA TYR A 139 -10.39 -21.68 13.04
C TYR A 139 -10.03 -21.98 14.49
N PHE A 140 -9.70 -23.22 14.83
CA PHE A 140 -9.27 -23.56 16.19
C PHE A 140 -7.95 -22.89 16.59
N ALA A 141 -6.97 -22.85 15.67
CA ALA A 141 -5.71 -22.17 15.92
C ALA A 141 -5.90 -20.65 16.17
N LEU A 142 -6.80 -20.01 15.42
CA LEU A 142 -7.14 -18.60 15.60
C LEU A 142 -7.94 -18.37 16.89
N ARG A 143 -8.82 -19.28 17.28
CA ARG A 143 -9.54 -19.21 18.56
C ARG A 143 -8.56 -19.19 19.74
N GLU A 144 -7.49 -19.98 19.72
CA GLU A 144 -6.45 -19.92 20.75
C GLU A 144 -5.70 -18.56 20.73
N LYS A 145 -5.44 -18.00 19.56
CA LYS A 145 -4.78 -16.68 19.39
C LYS A 145 -5.68 -15.50 19.78
N SER A 146 -6.99 -15.67 19.84
CA SER A 146 -7.94 -14.62 20.21
C SER A 146 -7.81 -14.14 21.66
N LYS A 147 -7.10 -14.90 22.51
CA LYS A 147 -6.89 -14.56 23.92
C LYS A 147 -6.25 -13.16 24.07
N GLY A 148 -7.00 -12.25 24.71
CA GLY A 148 -6.60 -10.85 24.91
C GLY A 148 -6.99 -9.88 23.81
N PHE A 149 -7.78 -10.32 22.82
CA PHE A 149 -8.55 -9.46 21.93
C PHE A 149 -9.98 -9.32 22.43
N SER A 150 -10.59 -8.16 22.23
CA SER A 150 -11.99 -7.95 22.57
C SER A 150 -12.92 -8.49 21.49
N PRO A 151 -14.14 -8.93 21.83
CA PRO A 151 -15.16 -9.24 20.84
C PRO A 151 -15.50 -8.04 19.93
N ASP A 152 -15.42 -6.81 20.47
CA ASP A 152 -15.71 -5.59 19.72
C ASP A 152 -14.72 -5.39 18.56
N SER A 153 -13.42 -5.68 18.78
CA SER A 153 -12.42 -5.62 17.71
C SER A 153 -12.69 -6.62 16.58
N VAL A 154 -13.18 -7.82 16.93
CA VAL A 154 -13.56 -8.86 15.97
C VAL A 154 -14.80 -8.42 15.18
N LYS A 155 -15.85 -7.95 15.88
CA LYS A 155 -17.08 -7.47 15.25
C LYS A 155 -16.80 -6.30 14.30
N LEU A 156 -15.99 -5.35 14.75
CA LEU A 156 -15.61 -4.18 13.96
C LEU A 156 -14.94 -4.59 12.63
N GLU A 157 -13.93 -5.45 12.68
CA GLU A 157 -13.19 -5.84 11.47
C GLU A 157 -14.04 -6.67 10.51
N HIS A 158 -14.97 -7.49 10.99
CA HIS A 158 -15.91 -8.21 10.11
C HIS A 158 -16.91 -7.26 9.45
N GLY A 159 -17.46 -6.30 10.21
CA GLY A 159 -18.36 -5.27 9.63
C GLY A 159 -17.65 -4.46 8.55
N VAL A 160 -16.43 -3.99 8.83
CA VAL A 160 -15.63 -3.25 7.84
C VAL A 160 -15.29 -4.11 6.62
N ALA A 161 -15.01 -5.41 6.79
CA ALA A 161 -14.75 -6.30 5.66
C ALA A 161 -15.96 -6.40 4.71
N GLY A 162 -17.19 -6.44 5.26
CA GLY A 162 -18.43 -6.40 4.47
C GLY A 162 -18.56 -5.11 3.67
N ILE A 163 -18.41 -3.96 4.32
CA ILE A 163 -18.51 -2.64 3.68
C ILE A 163 -17.45 -2.49 2.57
N MET A 164 -16.22 -2.94 2.82
CA MET A 164 -15.16 -2.87 1.81
C MET A 164 -15.44 -3.79 0.62
N LYS A 165 -16.10 -4.92 0.83
CA LYS A 165 -16.54 -5.78 -0.30
C LYS A 165 -17.64 -5.13 -1.12
N GLU A 166 -18.59 -4.45 -0.48
CA GLU A 166 -19.64 -3.69 -1.17
C GLU A 166 -19.03 -2.53 -1.98
N GLN A 167 -18.07 -1.77 -1.38
CA GLN A 167 -17.32 -0.72 -2.07
C GLN A 167 -16.58 -1.27 -3.30
N GLU A 168 -15.86 -2.39 -3.16
CA GLU A 168 -15.18 -3.06 -4.28
C GLU A 168 -16.15 -3.46 -5.37
N SER A 169 -17.28 -4.07 -4.98
CA SER A 169 -18.30 -4.52 -5.95
C SER A 169 -18.98 -3.37 -6.67
N TYR A 170 -19.18 -2.23 -6.01
CA TYR A 170 -19.76 -1.03 -6.60
C TYR A 170 -18.76 -0.31 -7.51
N GLY A 171 -17.52 -0.14 -7.08
CA GLY A 171 -16.45 0.55 -7.81
C GLY A 171 -16.60 2.06 -7.85
N PHE A 172 -15.51 2.76 -8.20
CA PHE A 172 -15.48 4.21 -8.34
C PHE A 172 -15.58 4.59 -9.82
N TYR A 173 -16.52 5.44 -10.18
CA TYR A 173 -16.71 5.89 -11.55
C TYR A 173 -15.50 6.72 -12.00
N PHE A 174 -14.96 6.40 -13.18
CA PHE A 174 -13.69 6.94 -13.67
C PHE A 174 -13.85 7.50 -15.09
N ASP A 175 -13.46 8.76 -15.28
CA ASP A 175 -13.49 9.45 -16.57
C ASP A 175 -12.21 9.10 -17.37
N ASP A 176 -12.29 8.03 -18.16
CA ASP A 176 -11.22 7.53 -19.03
C ASP A 176 -10.77 8.59 -20.03
N ARG A 177 -11.71 9.32 -20.62
CA ARG A 177 -11.41 10.36 -21.60
C ARG A 177 -10.58 11.50 -20.99
N LYS A 178 -10.93 11.95 -19.80
CA LYS A 178 -10.16 12.98 -19.08
C LYS A 178 -8.77 12.43 -18.70
N ALA A 179 -8.70 11.19 -18.28
CA ALA A 179 -7.45 10.51 -17.94
C ALA A 179 -6.53 10.33 -19.15
N GLU A 180 -7.07 10.00 -20.32
CA GLU A 180 -6.31 9.90 -21.57
C GLU A 180 -5.74 11.25 -22.02
N ILE A 181 -6.52 12.32 -21.92
CA ILE A 181 -6.06 13.68 -22.20
C ILE A 181 -4.90 14.06 -21.27
N LEU A 182 -5.08 13.86 -19.96
CA LEU A 182 -4.03 14.14 -18.98
C LEU A 182 -2.77 13.29 -19.24
N LEU A 183 -2.94 12.03 -19.62
CA LEU A 183 -1.83 11.14 -19.98
C LEU A 183 -1.06 11.66 -21.19
N ALA A 184 -1.77 12.17 -22.21
CA ALA A 184 -1.16 12.76 -23.40
C ALA A 184 -0.36 14.02 -23.05
N GLU A 185 -0.92 14.93 -22.24
CA GLU A 185 -0.24 16.15 -21.77
C GLU A 185 1.04 15.82 -20.96
N ILE A 186 0.98 14.84 -20.06
CA ILE A 186 2.13 14.39 -19.28
C ILE A 186 3.23 13.83 -20.21
N ARG A 187 2.89 13.02 -21.19
CA ARG A 187 3.84 12.47 -22.17
C ARG A 187 4.47 13.53 -23.06
N GLU A 188 3.69 14.51 -23.49
CA GLU A 188 4.22 15.66 -24.22
C GLU A 188 5.25 16.41 -23.36
N ARG A 189 4.92 16.73 -22.10
CA ARG A 189 5.86 17.38 -21.18
C ARG A 189 7.09 16.52 -20.91
N MET A 190 6.94 15.20 -20.77
CA MET A 190 8.09 14.28 -20.63
C MET A 190 9.04 14.39 -21.82
N THR A 191 8.51 14.42 -23.04
CA THR A 191 9.31 14.58 -24.27
C THR A 191 10.09 15.91 -24.28
N VAL A 192 9.44 16.99 -23.83
CA VAL A 192 10.11 18.30 -23.69
C VAL A 192 11.22 18.24 -22.65
N VAL A 193 10.96 17.67 -21.47
CA VAL A 193 11.95 17.53 -20.39
C VAL A 193 13.13 16.65 -20.82
N GLU A 194 12.88 15.57 -21.55
CA GLU A 194 13.94 14.73 -22.13
C GLU A 194 14.84 15.52 -23.10
N LYS A 195 14.24 16.37 -23.93
CA LYS A 195 15.01 17.23 -24.84
C LYS A 195 15.82 18.26 -24.07
N GLU A 196 15.20 19.01 -23.14
CA GLU A 196 15.87 19.98 -22.26
C GLU A 196 17.02 19.32 -21.48
N THR A 197 16.82 18.09 -21.01
CA THR A 197 17.84 17.31 -20.30
C THR A 197 19.05 17.00 -21.19
N LYS A 198 18.85 16.64 -22.46
CA LYS A 198 19.95 16.39 -23.41
C LYS A 198 20.76 17.64 -23.75
N GLU A 199 20.14 18.80 -23.72
CA GLU A 199 20.83 20.10 -23.93
C GLU A 199 21.74 20.46 -22.74
N VAL A 200 21.33 20.06 -21.53
CA VAL A 200 22.05 20.36 -20.27
C VAL A 200 23.09 19.30 -19.93
N PHE A 201 22.72 18.03 -20.07
CA PHE A 201 23.58 16.90 -19.75
C PHE A 201 24.21 16.34 -21.03
N LEU A 202 25.31 16.93 -21.44
CA LEU A 202 26.01 16.55 -22.67
C LEU A 202 26.47 15.08 -22.65
N PRO A 203 26.46 14.40 -23.83
CA PRO A 203 26.90 13.02 -23.91
C PRO A 203 28.32 12.81 -23.38
N LYS A 204 28.54 11.76 -22.59
CA LYS A 204 29.86 11.37 -22.10
C LYS A 204 30.58 10.53 -23.12
N VAL A 205 31.81 10.92 -23.40
CA VAL A 205 32.73 10.15 -24.26
C VAL A 205 33.35 9.04 -23.40
N VAL A 206 32.97 7.80 -23.65
CA VAL A 206 33.50 6.63 -22.94
C VAL A 206 34.41 5.85 -23.87
N LYS A 207 35.64 5.65 -23.43
CA LYS A 207 36.62 4.78 -24.10
C LYS A 207 36.55 3.40 -23.44
N GLN A 208 36.12 2.41 -24.18
CA GLN A 208 36.03 1.02 -23.74
C GLN A 208 37.09 0.18 -24.44
N LYS A 209 37.90 -0.53 -23.66
CA LYS A 209 38.80 -1.54 -24.21
C LYS A 209 38.03 -2.83 -24.45
N LEU A 210 37.98 -3.28 -25.69
CA LEU A 210 37.36 -4.54 -26.11
C LEU A 210 38.48 -5.56 -26.33
N TYR A 211 38.43 -6.67 -25.59
CA TYR A 211 39.40 -7.77 -25.71
C TYR A 211 38.78 -8.89 -26.55
N PRO A 212 39.54 -9.48 -27.50
CA PRO A 212 39.08 -10.61 -28.27
C PRO A 212 38.97 -11.84 -27.36
N ARG A 213 37.98 -12.67 -27.63
CA ARG A 213 37.93 -14.06 -27.12
C ARG A 213 38.31 -14.99 -28.23
N PHE A 214 38.98 -16.08 -27.86
CA PHE A 214 39.39 -17.11 -28.80
C PHE A 214 38.50 -18.34 -28.68
N THR A 215 38.23 -18.98 -29.82
CA THR A 215 37.61 -20.31 -29.88
C THR A 215 38.62 -21.38 -29.47
N LYS A 216 38.16 -22.58 -29.15
CA LYS A 216 39.04 -23.74 -28.84
C LYS A 216 40.02 -24.06 -29.99
N THR A 217 39.74 -23.58 -31.19
CA THR A 217 40.61 -23.76 -32.37
C THR A 217 41.56 -22.57 -32.61
N GLY A 218 41.65 -21.62 -31.67
CA GLY A 218 42.50 -20.44 -31.75
C GLY A 218 42.04 -19.36 -32.72
N SER A 219 40.81 -19.41 -33.22
CA SER A 219 40.21 -18.36 -34.04
C SER A 219 39.50 -17.32 -33.16
N ILE A 220 39.49 -16.03 -33.56
CA ILE A 220 38.80 -14.98 -32.84
C ILE A 220 37.30 -15.25 -32.80
N SER A 221 36.72 -15.27 -31.59
CA SER A 221 35.28 -15.36 -31.36
C SER A 221 34.56 -14.08 -31.80
N LYS A 222 33.26 -14.19 -32.13
CA LYS A 222 32.39 -13.03 -32.37
C LYS A 222 31.99 -12.23 -31.11
N LEU A 223 32.31 -12.76 -29.94
CA LEU A 223 31.96 -12.15 -28.65
C LEU A 223 33.18 -11.46 -28.04
N ALA A 224 33.01 -10.22 -27.63
CA ALA A 224 33.97 -9.53 -26.79
C ALA A 224 33.89 -10.01 -25.34
N GLU A 225 34.93 -9.80 -24.53
CA GLU A 225 34.97 -10.11 -23.10
C GLU A 225 33.82 -9.40 -22.32
N SER A 226 33.35 -8.26 -22.84
CA SER A 226 32.21 -7.50 -22.31
C SER A 226 30.84 -8.14 -22.58
N GLY A 227 30.77 -9.25 -23.31
CA GLY A 227 29.51 -9.91 -23.67
C GLY A 227 28.72 -9.25 -24.81
N THR A 228 29.23 -8.18 -25.43
CA THR A 228 28.61 -7.55 -26.61
C THR A 228 28.86 -8.40 -27.84
N SER A 229 27.76 -8.84 -28.46
CA SER A 229 27.79 -9.59 -29.73
C SER A 229 28.14 -8.65 -30.88
N TYR A 230 29.38 -8.81 -31.38
CA TYR A 230 29.80 -8.05 -32.56
C TYR A 230 30.97 -8.71 -33.29
N ASP A 231 31.08 -8.51 -34.59
CA ASP A 231 32.15 -9.16 -35.37
C ASP A 231 33.49 -8.46 -35.15
N LEU A 232 34.17 -8.85 -34.09
CA LEU A 232 35.48 -8.34 -33.70
C LEU A 232 36.59 -8.65 -34.73
N ARG A 233 36.40 -9.69 -35.58
CA ARG A 233 37.41 -10.07 -36.56
C ARG A 233 37.76 -8.97 -37.51
N ARG A 234 36.72 -8.27 -38.01
CA ARG A 234 36.91 -7.16 -38.94
C ARG A 234 37.56 -5.98 -38.24
N GLU A 235 37.08 -5.62 -37.08
CA GLU A 235 37.55 -4.45 -36.32
C GLU A 235 38.99 -4.63 -35.82
N PHE A 236 39.35 -5.85 -35.37
CA PHE A 236 40.75 -6.14 -35.01
C PHE A 236 41.70 -6.17 -36.17
N LYS A 237 41.27 -6.55 -37.36
CA LYS A 237 42.10 -6.52 -38.58
C LYS A 237 42.25 -5.13 -39.20
N GLU A 238 41.29 -4.26 -39.00
CA GLU A 238 41.26 -2.92 -39.61
C GLU A 238 41.97 -1.86 -38.76
N LYS A 239 42.35 -2.15 -37.51
CA LYS A 239 43.06 -1.20 -36.64
C LYS A 239 44.53 -1.58 -36.47
N GLU A 240 45.40 -0.57 -36.55
CA GLU A 240 46.83 -0.72 -36.26
C GLU A 240 47.05 -1.16 -34.82
N ALA A 241 47.94 -2.13 -34.64
CA ALA A 241 48.25 -2.69 -33.35
C ALA A 241 49.15 -1.75 -32.54
N GLU A 242 48.63 -1.16 -31.46
CA GLU A 242 49.48 -0.70 -30.40
C GLU A 242 49.97 -1.93 -29.60
N ALA A 243 51.31 -2.04 -29.46
CA ALA A 243 51.93 -3.14 -28.71
C ALA A 243 51.47 -3.08 -27.21
N ILE A 244 50.56 -3.93 -26.85
CA ILE A 244 49.98 -3.97 -25.49
C ILE A 244 50.40 -5.25 -24.82
N PRO A 245 50.85 -5.19 -23.55
CA PRO A 245 51.18 -6.38 -22.79
C PRO A 245 49.90 -7.26 -22.63
N ALA A 246 50.02 -8.54 -22.83
CA ALA A 246 48.96 -9.54 -22.72
C ALA A 246 48.54 -9.81 -21.26
N VAL A 247 48.15 -8.77 -20.55
CA VAL A 247 47.92 -8.84 -19.09
C VAL A 247 46.66 -9.64 -18.70
N ARG A 248 45.79 -9.93 -19.69
CA ARG A 248 44.51 -10.64 -19.43
C ARG A 248 44.30 -11.93 -20.19
N LEU A 249 45.24 -12.33 -20.99
CA LEU A 249 45.22 -13.65 -21.64
C LEU A 249 45.85 -14.68 -20.70
N THR A 250 45.29 -15.87 -20.63
CA THR A 250 45.98 -17.01 -20.02
C THR A 250 47.21 -17.37 -20.87
N GLU A 251 48.15 -18.14 -20.31
CA GLU A 251 49.33 -18.57 -21.09
C GLU A 251 48.94 -19.35 -22.35
N GLU A 252 47.88 -20.14 -22.28
CA GLU A 252 47.32 -20.92 -23.39
C GLU A 252 46.70 -20.00 -24.44
N GLU A 253 45.90 -19.02 -24.02
CA GLU A 253 45.29 -18.04 -24.93
C GLU A 253 46.34 -17.15 -25.60
N HIS A 254 47.39 -16.76 -24.90
CA HIS A 254 48.49 -16.01 -25.44
C HIS A 254 49.29 -16.80 -26.48
N SER A 255 49.56 -18.07 -26.23
CA SER A 255 50.22 -18.98 -27.19
C SER A 255 49.39 -19.12 -28.46
N LEU A 256 48.09 -19.38 -28.33
CA LEU A 256 47.16 -19.48 -29.46
C LEU A 256 47.02 -18.19 -30.22
N PHE A 257 47.07 -17.04 -29.55
CA PHE A 257 47.06 -15.74 -30.16
C PHE A 257 48.32 -15.51 -31.03
N SER A 258 49.49 -15.77 -30.45
CA SER A 258 50.77 -15.55 -31.10
C SER A 258 50.99 -16.44 -32.35
N GLU A 259 50.48 -17.66 -32.33
CA GLU A 259 50.64 -18.60 -33.47
C GLU A 259 49.71 -18.31 -34.65
N LYS A 260 48.52 -17.82 -34.43
CA LYS A 260 47.47 -17.73 -35.46
C LYS A 260 47.03 -16.30 -35.81
N ASN A 261 47.35 -15.31 -35.01
CA ASN A 261 46.80 -13.97 -35.12
C ASN A 261 47.88 -12.89 -34.84
N HIS A 262 49.04 -12.99 -35.41
CA HIS A 262 50.18 -12.08 -35.15
C HIS A 262 49.85 -10.60 -35.33
N ASP A 263 48.96 -10.27 -36.30
CA ASP A 263 48.61 -8.91 -36.66
C ASP A 263 47.35 -8.39 -35.94
N VAL A 264 46.79 -9.15 -35.01
CA VAL A 264 45.58 -8.76 -34.30
C VAL A 264 45.94 -8.18 -32.93
N PRO A 265 45.53 -6.93 -32.62
CA PRO A 265 45.84 -6.31 -31.35
C PRO A 265 45.12 -7.06 -30.22
N LEU A 266 45.76 -7.10 -29.01
CA LEU A 266 45.19 -7.73 -27.83
C LEU A 266 43.90 -7.06 -27.35
N HIS A 267 43.74 -5.79 -27.65
CA HIS A 267 42.48 -5.09 -27.46
C HIS A 267 42.34 -3.96 -28.48
N ILE A 268 41.11 -3.57 -28.72
CA ILE A 268 40.79 -2.33 -29.44
C ILE A 268 40.15 -1.34 -28.47
N THR A 269 40.43 -0.06 -28.68
CA THR A 269 39.76 1.00 -27.91
C THR A 269 38.61 1.53 -28.73
N ARG A 270 37.39 1.26 -28.26
CA ARG A 270 36.18 1.81 -28.85
C ARG A 270 35.80 3.09 -28.11
N THR A 271 35.63 4.17 -28.85
CA THR A 271 35.06 5.41 -28.32
C THR A 271 33.58 5.46 -28.65
N THR A 272 32.76 5.55 -27.62
CA THR A 272 31.30 5.69 -27.76
C THR A 272 30.83 6.94 -27.02
N CYS A 273 29.90 7.67 -27.63
CA CYS A 273 29.18 8.73 -26.91
C CYS A 273 27.95 8.11 -26.26
N ILE A 274 27.84 8.26 -24.95
CA ILE A 274 26.71 7.76 -24.16
C ILE A 274 25.90 8.97 -23.72
N GLU A 275 24.68 9.09 -24.24
CA GLU A 275 23.70 10.07 -23.78
C GLU A 275 23.15 9.67 -22.40
N LEU A 276 22.74 10.66 -21.61
CA LEU A 276 22.04 10.42 -20.35
C LEU A 276 20.73 9.69 -20.62
N ASN A 277 20.57 8.52 -20.02
CA ASN A 277 19.31 7.79 -19.96
C ASN A 277 18.64 8.06 -18.62
N LEU A 278 17.54 8.81 -18.61
CA LEU A 278 16.76 9.13 -17.42
C LEU A 278 16.12 7.90 -16.75
N GLY A 279 16.04 6.77 -17.43
CA GLY A 279 15.70 5.47 -16.83
C GLY A 279 16.83 4.83 -16.02
N SER A 280 18.09 5.30 -16.20
CA SER A 280 19.28 4.72 -15.57
C SER A 280 19.69 5.49 -14.31
N ARG A 281 19.26 5.00 -13.13
CA ARG A 281 19.66 5.55 -11.83
C ARG A 281 21.18 5.70 -11.67
N LYS A 282 21.95 4.76 -12.24
CA LYS A 282 23.41 4.79 -12.24
C LYS A 282 23.94 6.00 -13.00
N GLN A 283 23.49 6.20 -14.24
CA GLN A 283 23.93 7.32 -15.07
C GLN A 283 23.54 8.66 -14.44
N ILE A 284 22.30 8.77 -13.96
CA ILE A 284 21.84 9.99 -13.26
C ILE A 284 22.78 10.34 -12.10
N GLY A 285 23.14 9.36 -11.27
CA GLY A 285 24.08 9.57 -10.15
C GLY A 285 25.46 10.06 -10.64
N GLU A 286 25.99 9.44 -11.68
CA GLU A 286 27.28 9.82 -12.29
C GLU A 286 27.28 11.24 -12.88
N TYR A 287 26.17 11.63 -13.54
CA TYR A 287 26.03 12.98 -14.08
C TYR A 287 25.85 14.03 -12.99
N LEU A 288 25.03 13.77 -11.97
CA LEU A 288 24.86 14.69 -10.85
C LEU A 288 26.15 14.89 -10.06
N GLN A 289 26.97 13.84 -9.89
CA GLN A 289 28.28 13.94 -9.27
C GLN A 289 29.26 14.82 -10.08
N ASP A 290 29.19 14.80 -11.41
CA ASP A 290 29.96 15.71 -12.25
C ASP A 290 29.59 17.20 -12.01
N PHE A 291 28.33 17.46 -11.62
CA PHE A 291 27.86 18.78 -11.20
C PHE A 291 28.15 19.10 -9.73
N GLY A 292 28.90 18.25 -9.02
CA GLY A 292 29.31 18.46 -7.63
C GLY A 292 28.35 17.86 -6.59
N TRP A 293 27.36 17.05 -6.99
CA TRP A 293 26.49 16.41 -6.02
C TRP A 293 27.23 15.36 -5.18
N VAL A 294 27.09 15.48 -3.86
CA VAL A 294 27.58 14.47 -2.92
C VAL A 294 26.39 13.63 -2.44
N PRO A 295 26.37 12.31 -2.74
CA PRO A 295 25.28 11.44 -2.32
C PRO A 295 25.16 11.36 -0.79
N THR A 296 23.96 11.56 -0.26
CA THR A 296 23.66 11.42 1.17
C THR A 296 23.32 9.99 1.58
N GLU A 297 22.87 9.17 0.63
CA GLU A 297 22.48 7.77 0.85
C GLU A 297 23.12 6.90 -0.23
N LEU A 298 23.68 5.74 0.17
CA LEU A 298 24.25 4.75 -0.74
C LEU A 298 23.49 3.43 -0.63
N THR A 299 23.38 2.70 -1.75
CA THR A 299 22.90 1.32 -1.76
C THR A 299 23.91 0.39 -1.08
N PRO A 300 23.53 -0.85 -0.69
CA PRO A 300 24.48 -1.84 -0.15
C PRO A 300 25.71 -2.10 -1.04
N ASN A 301 25.58 -1.85 -2.35
CA ASN A 301 26.65 -1.98 -3.32
C ASN A 301 27.45 -0.67 -3.55
N GLY A 302 27.32 0.30 -2.67
CA GLY A 302 28.07 1.57 -2.71
C GLY A 302 27.66 2.55 -3.81
N ARG A 303 26.48 2.37 -4.45
CA ARG A 303 25.99 3.29 -5.49
C ARG A 303 25.06 4.34 -4.87
N PRO A 304 25.03 5.59 -5.41
CA PRO A 304 24.09 6.60 -4.98
C PRO A 304 22.62 6.12 -5.04
N VAL A 305 21.86 6.38 -4.00
CA VAL A 305 20.41 6.19 -4.02
C VAL A 305 19.78 7.37 -4.76
N ILE A 306 19.13 7.10 -5.88
CA ILE A 306 18.41 8.08 -6.70
C ILE A 306 16.91 7.81 -6.60
N ASN A 307 16.23 8.67 -5.88
CA ASN A 307 14.78 8.66 -5.73
C ASN A 307 14.26 10.10 -5.49
N GLU A 308 12.94 10.27 -5.41
CA GLU A 308 12.30 11.56 -5.17
C GLU A 308 12.84 12.25 -3.90
N LYS A 309 13.05 11.49 -2.82
CA LYS A 309 13.57 12.00 -1.55
C LYS A 309 15.00 12.53 -1.67
N THR A 310 15.93 11.73 -2.23
CA THR A 310 17.32 12.14 -2.37
C THR A 310 17.50 13.30 -3.35
N LEU A 311 16.71 13.32 -4.43
CA LEU A 311 16.71 14.42 -5.40
C LEU A 311 16.13 15.71 -4.80
N SER A 312 15.11 15.64 -3.94
CA SER A 312 14.50 16.82 -3.30
C SER A 312 15.47 17.56 -2.36
N LEU A 313 16.51 16.87 -1.89
CA LEU A 313 17.57 17.47 -1.05
C LEU A 313 18.60 18.26 -1.86
N ILE A 314 18.63 18.10 -3.20
CA ILE A 314 19.58 18.82 -4.07
C ILE A 314 19.02 20.20 -4.36
N LYS A 315 19.59 21.23 -3.72
CA LYS A 315 19.18 22.63 -3.88
C LYS A 315 20.18 23.46 -4.70
N ASP A 316 21.43 23.02 -4.69
CA ASP A 316 22.56 23.81 -5.24
C ASP A 316 22.88 23.44 -6.69
N ILE A 317 22.14 22.51 -7.30
CA ILE A 317 22.31 22.05 -8.68
C ILE A 317 21.00 22.28 -9.44
N PRO A 318 20.83 23.43 -10.12
CA PRO A 318 19.58 23.75 -10.85
C PRO A 318 19.22 22.69 -11.91
N GLN A 319 20.22 22.04 -12.50
CA GLN A 319 20.05 20.98 -13.49
C GLN A 319 19.30 19.74 -12.93
N ALA A 320 19.37 19.51 -11.64
CA ALA A 320 18.66 18.40 -10.99
C ALA A 320 17.12 18.56 -11.05
N GLU A 321 16.61 19.78 -11.25
CA GLU A 321 15.18 20.03 -11.36
C GLU A 321 14.54 19.31 -12.56
N LEU A 322 15.24 19.24 -13.70
CA LEU A 322 14.76 18.48 -14.87
C LEU A 322 14.60 16.98 -14.57
N ILE A 323 15.55 16.42 -13.80
CA ILE A 323 15.48 15.00 -13.39
C ILE A 323 14.34 14.78 -12.39
N LYS A 324 14.14 15.71 -11.46
CA LYS A 324 13.01 15.66 -10.49
C LYS A 324 11.68 15.72 -11.22
N GLU A 325 11.55 16.64 -12.18
CA GLU A 325 10.34 16.78 -12.97
C GLU A 325 10.08 15.52 -13.80
N PHE A 326 11.08 14.96 -14.45
CA PHE A 326 10.94 13.72 -15.21
C PHE A 326 10.43 12.57 -14.34
N PHE A 327 10.97 12.39 -13.13
CA PHE A 327 10.52 11.33 -12.23
C PHE A 327 9.09 11.54 -11.73
N LEU A 328 8.71 12.78 -11.47
CA LEU A 328 7.33 13.10 -11.13
C LEU A 328 6.38 12.74 -12.28
N LEU A 329 6.71 13.15 -13.51
CA LEU A 329 5.92 12.86 -14.69
C LEU A 329 5.82 11.36 -14.95
N GLN A 330 6.93 10.64 -14.88
CA GLN A 330 6.97 9.17 -15.03
C GLN A 330 6.09 8.46 -13.99
N LYS A 331 6.09 8.95 -12.73
CA LYS A 331 5.23 8.43 -11.68
C LYS A 331 3.75 8.67 -12.00
N ARG A 332 3.39 9.87 -12.46
CA ARG A 332 2.02 10.21 -12.85
C ARG A 332 1.56 9.41 -14.06
N GLU A 333 2.41 9.30 -15.08
CA GLU A 333 2.14 8.44 -16.24
C GLU A 333 1.81 7.01 -15.81
N GLY A 334 2.65 6.41 -14.98
CA GLY A 334 2.45 5.04 -14.49
C GLY A 334 1.16 4.88 -13.68
N GLN A 335 0.80 5.87 -12.87
CA GLN A 335 -0.45 5.87 -12.08
C GLN A 335 -1.67 5.91 -13.00
N ILE A 336 -1.75 6.89 -13.90
CA ILE A 336 -2.90 7.08 -14.80
C ILE A 336 -3.06 5.87 -15.73
N LYS A 337 -1.96 5.37 -16.30
CA LYS A 337 -1.97 4.16 -17.10
C LYS A 337 -2.54 2.96 -16.34
N SER A 338 -2.11 2.78 -15.08
CA SER A 338 -2.63 1.71 -14.22
C SER A 338 -4.12 1.86 -13.93
N TRP A 339 -4.66 3.08 -13.82
CA TRP A 339 -6.09 3.32 -13.61
C TRP A 339 -6.90 2.97 -14.85
N LEU A 340 -6.46 3.43 -16.03
CA LEU A 340 -7.07 3.10 -17.33
C LEU A 340 -7.09 1.58 -17.58
N GLU A 341 -6.00 0.86 -17.25
CA GLU A 341 -5.91 -0.60 -17.39
C GLU A 341 -6.84 -1.37 -16.43
N LYS A 342 -7.34 -0.72 -15.37
CA LYS A 342 -8.19 -1.33 -14.35
C LYS A 342 -9.66 -0.93 -14.43
N GLN A 343 -10.00 -0.03 -15.34
CA GLN A 343 -11.38 0.32 -15.59
C GLN A 343 -12.12 -0.87 -16.22
N ALA A 344 -13.30 -1.17 -15.68
CA ALA A 344 -14.19 -2.20 -16.19
C ALA A 344 -15.18 -1.63 -17.22
N ASP A 345 -15.95 -2.51 -17.86
CA ASP A 345 -16.93 -2.14 -18.91
C ASP A 345 -18.05 -1.22 -18.39
N ASP A 346 -18.28 -1.17 -17.09
CA ASP A 346 -19.24 -0.29 -16.43
C ASP A 346 -18.69 1.13 -16.18
N SER A 347 -17.53 1.44 -16.73
CA SER A 347 -16.80 2.72 -16.52
C SER A 347 -16.36 2.94 -15.08
N ARG A 348 -16.23 1.88 -14.27
CA ARG A 348 -15.79 1.94 -12.88
C ARG A 348 -14.46 1.24 -12.69
N VAL A 349 -13.78 1.61 -11.64
CA VAL A 349 -12.56 0.95 -11.18
C VAL A 349 -12.86 0.29 -9.83
N HIS A 350 -12.77 -1.03 -9.79
CA HIS A 350 -13.07 -1.87 -8.64
C HIS A 350 -11.80 -2.10 -7.80
N GLY A 351 -11.39 -1.06 -7.08
CA GLY A 351 -10.19 -1.10 -6.25
C GLY A 351 -10.37 -1.98 -5.01
N PHE A 352 -9.41 -2.88 -4.79
CA PHE A 352 -9.43 -3.80 -3.66
C PHE A 352 -8.86 -3.15 -2.40
N VAL A 353 -9.59 -3.25 -1.28
CA VAL A 353 -9.18 -2.76 0.04
C VAL A 353 -9.01 -3.93 1.01
N ILE A 354 -7.85 -4.00 1.65
CA ILE A 354 -7.60 -4.91 2.77
C ILE A 354 -7.90 -4.14 4.07
N PRO A 355 -8.97 -4.45 4.80
CA PRO A 355 -9.40 -3.66 5.95
C PRO A 355 -8.36 -3.52 7.05
N ASN A 356 -7.59 -4.58 7.31
CA ASN A 356 -6.54 -4.63 8.31
C ASN A 356 -5.21 -5.02 7.67
N GLY A 357 -4.75 -4.19 6.71
CA GLY A 357 -3.59 -4.47 5.87
C GLY A 357 -2.25 -3.98 6.42
N THR A 358 -2.25 -3.29 7.57
CA THR A 358 -1.05 -2.74 8.18
C THR A 358 -0.94 -3.09 9.66
N ILE A 359 0.26 -2.96 10.23
CA ILE A 359 0.50 -3.21 11.67
C ILE A 359 -0.32 -2.29 12.59
N THR A 360 -0.67 -1.10 12.11
CA THR A 360 -1.49 -0.13 12.85
C THR A 360 -2.99 -0.39 12.70
N GLY A 361 -3.39 -1.38 11.90
CA GLY A 361 -4.78 -1.64 11.56
C GLY A 361 -5.37 -0.70 10.52
N ARG A 362 -4.58 0.19 9.92
CA ARG A 362 -5.01 0.98 8.75
C ARG A 362 -5.28 0.07 7.56
N MET A 363 -6.18 0.49 6.70
CA MET A 363 -6.47 -0.17 5.43
C MET A 363 -5.28 -0.09 4.48
N SER A 364 -5.13 -1.07 3.61
CA SER A 364 -4.21 -1.02 2.48
C SER A 364 -4.94 -1.29 1.18
N HIS A 365 -4.49 -0.66 0.10
CA HIS A 365 -5.18 -0.63 -1.18
C HIS A 365 -4.34 -1.29 -2.28
N ARG A 366 -5.01 -1.95 -3.23
CA ARG A 366 -4.38 -2.54 -4.41
C ARG A 366 -5.37 -2.62 -5.58
N ASN A 367 -4.84 -2.70 -6.78
CA ASN A 367 -5.55 -2.93 -8.02
C ASN A 367 -6.68 -1.92 -8.39
N PRO A 368 -6.45 -0.60 -8.37
CA PRO A 368 -5.22 0.11 -8.06
C PRO A 368 -5.11 0.54 -6.59
N ASN A 369 -3.96 1.11 -6.20
CA ASN A 369 -3.79 1.70 -4.88
C ASN A 369 -4.34 3.13 -4.85
N LEU A 370 -5.61 3.30 -4.50
CA LEU A 370 -6.27 4.61 -4.42
C LEU A 370 -5.66 5.54 -3.36
N ALA A 371 -5.05 4.99 -2.31
CA ALA A 371 -4.35 5.81 -1.32
C ALA A 371 -3.08 6.51 -1.85
N GLN A 372 -2.66 6.18 -3.08
CA GLN A 372 -1.55 6.85 -3.76
C GLN A 372 -2.00 7.86 -4.83
N VAL A 373 -3.29 8.08 -5.02
CA VAL A 373 -3.77 9.19 -5.84
C VAL A 373 -3.24 10.48 -5.23
N PRO A 374 -2.56 11.34 -6.02
CA PRO A 374 -1.89 12.51 -5.46
C PRO A 374 -2.89 13.50 -4.86
N ASN A 375 -2.49 14.18 -3.78
CA ASN A 375 -3.33 15.22 -3.20
C ASN A 375 -3.41 16.44 -4.12
N SER A 376 -4.48 17.22 -4.01
CA SER A 376 -4.77 18.38 -4.86
C SER A 376 -3.66 19.44 -4.84
N GLY A 377 -2.96 19.61 -3.72
CA GLY A 377 -1.83 20.54 -3.60
C GLY A 377 -0.53 20.10 -4.28
N SER A 378 -0.45 18.89 -4.80
CA SER A 378 0.71 18.40 -5.54
C SER A 378 0.58 18.64 -7.05
N LYS A 379 1.72 18.74 -7.76
CA LYS A 379 1.71 18.90 -9.22
C LYS A 379 0.94 17.78 -9.90
N TYR A 380 -0.04 18.10 -10.74
CA TYR A 380 -1.03 17.22 -11.36
C TYR A 380 -1.98 16.52 -10.36
N GLY A 381 -2.09 17.02 -9.14
CA GLY A 381 -2.94 16.40 -8.12
C GLY A 381 -4.42 16.62 -8.39
N GLU A 382 -4.80 17.85 -8.69
CA GLU A 382 -6.18 18.22 -9.04
C GLU A 382 -6.66 17.48 -10.29
N GLU A 383 -5.84 17.45 -11.33
CA GLU A 383 -6.13 16.78 -12.59
C GLU A 383 -6.30 15.27 -12.39
N CYS A 384 -5.41 14.65 -11.62
CA CYS A 384 -5.51 13.23 -11.28
C CYS A 384 -6.77 12.90 -10.50
N ARG A 385 -7.11 13.72 -9.49
CA ARG A 385 -8.33 13.53 -8.68
C ARG A 385 -9.59 13.81 -9.48
N SER A 386 -9.57 14.76 -10.40
CA SER A 386 -10.72 15.09 -11.23
C SER A 386 -11.13 13.98 -12.22
N CYS A 387 -10.27 12.98 -12.46
CA CYS A 387 -10.64 11.79 -13.23
C CYS A 387 -11.56 10.83 -12.45
N TRP A 388 -11.59 10.91 -11.11
CA TRP A 388 -12.46 10.13 -10.23
C TRP A 388 -13.72 10.96 -9.98
N THR A 389 -14.83 10.56 -10.57
CA THR A 389 -16.04 11.36 -10.68
C THR A 389 -17.28 10.51 -10.42
N VAL A 390 -18.45 11.01 -10.79
CA VAL A 390 -19.74 10.35 -10.63
C VAL A 390 -20.55 10.42 -11.93
N PRO A 391 -21.47 9.46 -12.19
CA PRO A 391 -22.37 9.53 -13.33
C PRO A 391 -23.37 10.67 -13.17
N GLN A 392 -24.03 11.03 -14.28
CA GLN A 392 -25.05 12.07 -14.31
C GLN A 392 -26.20 11.80 -13.32
N GLY A 393 -26.60 12.81 -12.56
CA GLY A 393 -27.65 12.72 -11.52
C GLY A 393 -27.13 12.26 -10.15
N LYS A 394 -25.83 12.05 -10.03
CA LYS A 394 -25.15 11.77 -8.77
C LYS A 394 -24.22 12.91 -8.38
N LYS A 395 -23.85 12.95 -7.10
CA LYS A 395 -22.81 13.80 -6.53
C LYS A 395 -21.81 12.95 -5.77
N LEU A 396 -20.60 13.45 -5.67
CA LEU A 396 -19.60 12.91 -4.78
C LEU A 396 -19.63 13.69 -3.46
N VAL A 397 -19.64 12.96 -2.36
CA VAL A 397 -19.56 13.53 -1.01
C VAL A 397 -18.25 13.07 -0.38
N GLY A 398 -17.33 14.00 -0.18
CA GLY A 398 -16.11 13.78 0.58
C GLY A 398 -16.33 14.11 2.04
N ILE A 399 -15.89 13.23 2.94
CA ILE A 399 -16.01 13.41 4.39
C ILE A 399 -14.64 13.14 5.01
N ASP A 400 -14.12 14.08 5.78
CA ASP A 400 -12.79 14.02 6.40
C ASP A 400 -12.88 14.27 7.91
N ALA A 401 -12.08 13.56 8.69
CA ALA A 401 -12.02 13.71 10.14
C ALA A 401 -11.04 14.83 10.54
N SER A 402 -11.55 15.87 11.18
CA SER A 402 -10.79 17.07 11.54
C SER A 402 -9.73 16.78 12.62
N GLY A 403 -8.44 16.87 12.24
CA GLY A 403 -7.31 16.82 13.18
C GLY A 403 -7.21 15.51 13.97
N LEU A 404 -7.57 14.38 13.38
CA LEU A 404 -7.73 13.08 14.03
C LEU A 404 -6.52 12.67 14.87
N GLU A 405 -5.29 12.75 14.34
CA GLU A 405 -4.09 12.32 15.07
C GLU A 405 -3.83 13.13 16.34
N LEU A 406 -4.06 14.45 16.32
CA LEU A 406 -3.89 15.31 17.48
C LEU A 406 -5.00 15.09 18.52
N ARG A 407 -6.23 14.79 18.09
CA ARG A 407 -7.33 14.40 18.99
C ARG A 407 -7.07 13.05 19.67
N MET A 408 -6.45 12.09 18.95
CA MET A 408 -6.00 10.83 19.55
C MET A 408 -4.88 11.07 20.56
N LEU A 409 -3.94 11.95 20.25
CA LEU A 409 -2.89 12.35 21.19
C LEU A 409 -3.50 12.95 22.47
N ALA A 410 -4.43 13.89 22.35
CA ALA A 410 -5.12 14.51 23.48
C ALA A 410 -5.85 13.49 24.35
N HIS A 411 -6.57 12.54 23.72
CA HIS A 411 -7.22 11.45 24.44
C HIS A 411 -6.23 10.65 25.30
N TYR A 412 -5.10 10.22 24.75
CA TYR A 412 -4.13 9.42 25.50
C TYR A 412 -3.34 10.22 26.54
N MET A 413 -3.14 11.52 26.31
CA MET A 413 -2.52 12.42 27.28
C MET A 413 -3.42 12.73 28.47
N ASP A 414 -4.73 12.76 28.26
CA ASP A 414 -5.74 13.16 29.25
C ASP A 414 -5.42 14.55 29.87
N ASP A 415 -5.07 15.49 29.01
CA ASP A 415 -4.69 16.86 29.36
C ASP A 415 -5.77 17.83 28.89
N LYS A 416 -6.50 18.43 29.86
CA LYS A 416 -7.64 19.30 29.56
C LYS A 416 -7.24 20.61 28.88
N GLU A 417 -6.09 21.18 29.24
CA GLU A 417 -5.61 22.44 28.65
C GLU A 417 -5.21 22.21 27.18
N TYR A 418 -4.43 21.16 26.94
CA TYR A 418 -4.04 20.77 25.57
C TYR A 418 -5.25 20.39 24.72
N THR A 419 -6.23 19.68 25.29
CA THR A 419 -7.48 19.35 24.61
C THR A 419 -8.27 20.62 24.24
N ASN A 420 -8.35 21.59 25.18
CA ASN A 420 -9.03 22.86 24.90
C ASN A 420 -8.37 23.64 23.76
N GLU A 421 -7.04 23.62 23.67
CA GLU A 421 -6.31 24.24 22.56
C GLU A 421 -6.61 23.58 21.20
N ILE A 422 -6.82 22.27 21.17
CA ILE A 422 -7.24 21.56 19.96
C ILE A 422 -8.66 21.96 19.55
N LEU A 423 -9.56 22.12 20.51
CA LEU A 423 -10.98 22.35 20.25
C LEU A 423 -11.30 23.82 19.96
N ASN A 424 -10.67 24.75 20.66
CA ASN A 424 -11.08 26.15 20.69
C ASN A 424 -9.94 27.13 20.39
N GLY A 425 -8.71 26.65 20.28
CA GLY A 425 -7.51 27.46 20.05
C GLY A 425 -6.79 27.17 18.74
N ASP A 426 -5.50 27.49 18.70
CA ASP A 426 -4.59 27.09 17.61
C ASP A 426 -3.47 26.21 18.19
N ILE A 427 -3.69 24.92 18.11
CA ILE A 427 -2.78 23.89 18.64
C ILE A 427 -1.37 23.99 18.05
N HIS A 428 -1.24 24.43 16.79
CA HIS A 428 0.08 24.58 16.20
C HIS A 428 0.84 25.79 16.74
N THR A 429 0.14 26.88 17.06
CA THR A 429 0.73 28.01 17.78
C THR A 429 1.09 27.63 19.22
N THR A 430 0.27 26.85 19.87
CA THR A 430 0.59 26.30 21.22
C THR A 430 1.81 25.39 21.15
N ASN A 431 1.89 24.47 20.19
CA ASN A 431 3.06 23.60 19.99
C ASN A 431 4.34 24.41 19.62
N GLN A 432 4.19 25.53 18.89
CA GLN A 432 5.29 26.45 18.60
C GLN A 432 5.92 27.00 19.88
N LYS A 433 5.08 27.47 20.80
CA LYS A 433 5.52 28.01 22.09
C LYS A 433 6.15 26.94 22.97
N LEU A 434 5.53 25.76 23.06
CA LEU A 434 6.01 24.62 23.85
C LEU A 434 7.39 24.13 23.40
N ALA A 435 7.63 24.04 22.10
CA ALA A 435 8.90 23.60 21.55
C ALA A 435 9.95 24.73 21.47
N GLY A 436 9.53 26.01 21.50
CA GLY A 436 10.40 27.18 21.28
C GLY A 436 10.79 27.35 19.81
N LEU A 437 9.84 27.13 18.90
CA LEU A 437 10.02 27.25 17.44
C LEU A 437 9.68 28.66 16.96
N GLU A 438 10.28 29.08 15.83
CA GLU A 438 10.13 30.43 15.29
C GLU A 438 8.81 30.65 14.55
N SER A 439 8.24 29.58 13.96
CA SER A 439 7.01 29.68 13.17
C SER A 439 6.01 28.57 13.43
N ARG A 440 4.73 28.87 13.19
CA ARG A 440 3.61 27.92 13.25
C ARG A 440 3.78 26.74 12.28
N ASN A 441 4.34 26.98 11.08
CA ASN A 441 4.58 25.93 10.10
C ASN A 441 5.68 24.97 10.54
N GLN A 442 6.76 25.48 11.15
CA GLN A 442 7.76 24.62 11.78
C GLN A 442 7.15 23.78 12.89
N ALA A 443 6.26 24.35 13.72
CA ALA A 443 5.59 23.60 14.79
C ALA A 443 4.68 22.50 14.24
N LYS A 444 3.95 22.76 13.16
CA LYS A 444 3.16 21.72 12.48
C LYS A 444 4.05 20.58 12.00
N THR A 445 5.15 20.87 11.33
CA THR A 445 6.11 19.86 10.87
C THR A 445 6.77 19.14 12.04
N PHE A 446 7.15 19.86 13.09
CA PHE A 446 7.80 19.31 14.28
C PHE A 446 6.92 18.31 15.02
N ILE A 447 5.64 18.68 15.31
CA ILE A 447 4.77 17.79 16.08
C ILE A 447 4.52 16.47 15.34
N TYR A 448 4.23 16.51 14.04
CA TYR A 448 4.05 15.29 13.25
C TYR A 448 5.33 14.47 13.16
N ALA A 449 6.49 15.10 12.94
CA ALA A 449 7.77 14.40 12.95
C ALA A 449 8.03 13.71 14.30
N LEU A 450 7.73 14.39 15.40
CA LEU A 450 7.88 13.85 16.76
C LEU A 450 6.93 12.65 16.99
N LEU A 451 5.66 12.76 16.59
CA LEU A 451 4.67 11.69 16.72
C LEU A 451 5.04 10.47 15.87
N TYR A 452 5.64 10.68 14.70
CA TYR A 452 6.13 9.59 13.83
C TYR A 452 7.47 9.01 14.25
N GLY A 453 8.00 9.42 15.42
CA GLY A 453 9.21 8.83 15.99
C GLY A 453 10.49 9.34 15.33
N ALA A 454 10.49 10.56 14.79
CA ALA A 454 11.71 11.15 14.24
C ALA A 454 12.81 11.30 15.31
N GLY A 455 14.02 10.92 14.97
CA GLY A 455 15.19 11.15 15.81
C GLY A 455 15.61 12.63 15.82
N ASP A 456 16.50 12.99 16.77
CA ASP A 456 16.91 14.38 16.99
C ASP A 456 17.49 15.08 15.76
N ALA A 457 18.23 14.37 14.93
CA ALA A 457 18.76 14.94 13.68
C ALA A 457 17.61 15.45 12.78
N LYS A 458 16.55 14.64 12.61
CA LYS A 458 15.38 15.01 11.80
C LYS A 458 14.55 16.13 12.43
N LEU A 459 14.39 16.11 13.75
CA LEU A 459 13.71 17.20 14.47
C LEU A 459 14.48 18.51 14.36
N GLY A 460 15.83 18.44 14.38
CA GLY A 460 16.67 19.64 14.22
C GLY A 460 16.58 20.26 12.82
N GLU A 461 16.45 19.45 11.77
CA GLU A 461 16.25 19.96 10.41
C GLU A 461 15.03 20.87 10.29
N VAL A 462 13.98 20.65 11.07
CA VAL A 462 12.75 21.47 11.07
C VAL A 462 13.06 22.91 11.48
N ALA A 463 14.04 23.12 12.38
CA ALA A 463 14.48 24.45 12.83
C ALA A 463 15.73 24.93 12.05
N GLY A 464 16.08 24.31 10.94
CA GLY A 464 17.28 24.67 10.17
C GLY A 464 18.61 24.31 10.88
N GLY A 465 18.58 23.43 11.89
CA GLY A 465 19.74 23.02 12.69
C GLY A 465 20.01 21.51 12.60
N GLY A 466 21.06 21.07 13.29
CA GLY A 466 21.45 19.67 13.36
C GLY A 466 20.90 18.94 14.61
N LYS A 467 21.45 17.76 14.90
CA LYS A 467 21.04 16.89 16.02
C LYS A 467 20.90 17.63 17.36
N ALA A 468 21.86 18.48 17.73
CA ALA A 468 21.81 19.24 18.98
C ALA A 468 20.63 20.22 19.06
N ALA A 469 20.19 20.79 17.91
CA ALA A 469 18.98 21.60 17.86
C ALA A 469 17.73 20.74 18.11
N GLY A 470 17.64 19.56 17.50
CA GLY A 470 16.55 18.63 17.73
C GLY A 470 16.45 18.13 19.18
N GLU A 471 17.57 17.84 19.82
CA GLU A 471 17.62 17.49 21.25
C GLU A 471 17.05 18.61 22.12
N ARG A 472 17.42 19.88 21.85
CA ARG A 472 16.88 21.05 22.58
C ARG A 472 15.38 21.20 22.36
N LEU A 473 14.89 21.10 21.12
CA LEU A 473 13.47 21.21 20.80
C LEU A 473 12.65 20.12 21.50
N ARG A 474 13.11 18.89 21.43
CA ARG A 474 12.45 17.77 22.11
C ARG A 474 12.43 17.95 23.62
N LYS A 475 13.57 18.34 24.21
CA LYS A 475 13.64 18.61 25.65
C LYS A 475 12.69 19.73 26.06
N SER A 476 12.72 20.86 25.35
CA SER A 476 11.80 21.99 25.61
C SER A 476 10.34 21.56 25.55
N PHE A 477 9.96 20.79 24.52
CA PHE A 477 8.60 20.30 24.37
C PHE A 477 8.18 19.36 25.53
N PHE A 478 9.05 18.44 25.95
CA PHE A 478 8.78 17.53 27.06
C PHE A 478 8.73 18.24 28.41
N ASP A 479 9.59 19.21 28.65
CA ASP A 479 9.62 19.98 29.90
C ASP A 479 8.36 20.88 30.01
N ASN A 480 7.90 21.44 28.90
CA ASN A 480 6.73 22.33 28.84
C ASN A 480 5.39 21.57 28.69
N LEU A 481 5.41 20.27 28.37
CA LEU A 481 4.23 19.42 28.25
C LEU A 481 4.44 18.08 29.03
N PRO A 482 4.36 18.11 30.37
CA PRO A 482 4.61 16.92 31.21
C PRO A 482 3.65 15.76 30.94
N SER A 483 2.42 16.03 30.50
CA SER A 483 1.41 15.04 30.11
C SER A 483 1.89 14.19 28.91
N PHE A 484 2.56 14.81 27.93
CA PHE A 484 3.17 14.11 26.80
C PHE A 484 4.34 13.23 27.26
N ALA A 485 5.23 13.77 28.10
CA ALA A 485 6.33 13.00 28.65
C ALA A 485 5.86 11.78 29.47
N LYS A 486 4.74 11.93 30.20
CA LYS A 486 4.09 10.85 30.95
C LYS A 486 3.52 9.80 30.00
N LEU A 487 2.82 10.21 28.93
CA LEU A 487 2.29 9.31 27.91
C LEU A 487 3.41 8.49 27.28
N LYS A 488 4.50 9.14 26.86
CA LYS A 488 5.61 8.46 26.24
C LYS A 488 6.22 7.38 27.14
N ARG A 489 6.47 7.68 28.41
CA ARG A 489 6.96 6.69 29.39
C ARG A 489 5.99 5.51 29.59
N ARG A 490 4.67 5.77 29.60
CA ARG A 490 3.66 4.71 29.69
C ARG A 490 3.68 3.79 28.46
N VAL A 491 3.86 4.35 27.27
CA VAL A 491 3.96 3.60 26.00
C VAL A 491 5.23 2.76 25.98
N GLU A 492 6.37 3.33 26.39
CA GLU A 492 7.66 2.63 26.48
C GLU A 492 7.57 1.45 27.47
N ALA A 493 7.04 1.65 28.65
CA ALA A 493 6.82 0.58 29.62
C ALA A 493 5.83 -0.51 29.14
N ALA A 494 4.86 -0.14 28.31
CA ALA A 494 3.96 -1.12 27.72
C ALA A 494 4.65 -1.97 26.62
N CYS A 495 5.66 -1.43 25.93
CA CYS A 495 6.44 -2.17 24.95
C CYS A 495 7.21 -3.35 25.54
N GLU A 496 7.62 -3.28 26.82
CA GLU A 496 8.26 -4.40 27.52
C GLU A 496 7.36 -5.66 27.55
N LYS A 497 6.03 -5.47 27.46
CA LYS A 497 5.04 -6.57 27.39
C LYS A 497 4.91 -7.15 25.97
N GLY A 498 5.59 -6.58 24.97
CA GLY A 498 5.56 -7.00 23.58
C GLY A 498 4.37 -6.51 22.76
N TYR A 499 3.40 -5.81 23.36
CA TYR A 499 2.24 -5.26 22.66
C TYR A 499 1.64 -4.03 23.36
N LEU A 500 0.94 -3.20 22.59
CA LEU A 500 0.07 -2.14 23.10
C LEU A 500 -1.39 -2.55 23.00
N LYS A 501 -2.26 -1.91 23.76
CA LYS A 501 -3.71 -2.11 23.71
C LYS A 501 -4.36 -0.99 22.90
N GLY A 502 -5.04 -1.35 21.81
CA GLY A 502 -5.83 -0.42 20.99
C GLY A 502 -7.13 0.01 21.68
N LEU A 503 -7.81 1.02 21.13
CA LEU A 503 -9.04 1.60 21.68
C LEU A 503 -10.17 0.58 21.83
N ASP A 504 -10.32 -0.31 20.87
CA ASP A 504 -11.31 -1.38 20.84
C ASP A 504 -10.86 -2.67 21.57
N GLY A 505 -9.76 -2.62 22.29
CA GLY A 505 -9.23 -3.74 23.06
C GLY A 505 -8.40 -4.74 22.25
N ARG A 506 -8.08 -4.46 20.98
CA ARG A 506 -7.13 -5.28 20.20
C ARG A 506 -5.70 -5.18 20.74
N LYS A 507 -4.91 -6.21 20.45
CA LYS A 507 -3.45 -6.14 20.66
C LYS A 507 -2.80 -5.53 19.45
N LEU A 508 -1.89 -4.57 19.67
CA LEU A 508 -1.09 -3.93 18.64
C LEU A 508 0.35 -4.41 18.74
N THR A 509 0.83 -5.04 17.69
CA THR A 509 2.23 -5.46 17.59
C THR A 509 3.13 -4.23 17.44
N VAL A 510 4.20 -4.16 18.22
CA VAL A 510 5.17 -3.06 18.18
C VAL A 510 6.47 -3.54 17.57
N ARG A 511 6.95 -2.89 16.52
CA ARG A 511 8.23 -3.24 15.86
C ARG A 511 9.45 -2.74 16.64
N SER A 512 9.33 -1.58 17.26
CA SER A 512 10.38 -0.96 18.04
C SER A 512 9.78 0.05 19.02
N GLU A 513 10.49 0.31 20.10
CA GLU A 513 10.13 1.33 21.09
C GLU A 513 9.93 2.72 20.46
N HIS A 514 10.81 3.10 19.51
CA HIS A 514 10.70 4.38 18.81
C HIS A 514 9.41 4.52 17.99
N SER A 515 8.87 3.43 17.45
CA SER A 515 7.64 3.44 16.65
C SER A 515 6.35 3.25 17.47
N ALA A 516 6.47 2.99 18.76
CA ALA A 516 5.36 2.56 19.60
C ALA A 516 4.27 3.63 19.74
N LEU A 517 4.64 4.88 20.02
CA LEU A 517 3.69 5.99 20.11
C LEU A 517 2.97 6.21 18.79
N ASN A 518 3.70 6.23 17.68
CA ASN A 518 3.11 6.32 16.35
C ASN A 518 2.14 5.16 16.07
N THR A 519 2.53 3.92 16.40
CA THR A 519 1.67 2.74 16.25
C THR A 519 0.38 2.90 17.04
N LEU A 520 0.45 3.40 18.28
CA LEU A 520 -0.71 3.63 19.14
C LEU A 520 -1.67 4.67 18.55
N LEU A 521 -1.14 5.83 18.13
CA LEU A 521 -1.95 6.94 17.61
C LEU A 521 -2.56 6.63 16.24
N GLN A 522 -1.79 6.06 15.33
CA GLN A 522 -2.31 5.65 14.02
C GLN A 522 -3.36 4.55 14.13
N SER A 523 -3.16 3.60 15.04
CA SER A 523 -4.17 2.57 15.30
C SER A 523 -5.44 3.15 15.90
N ALA A 524 -5.32 4.09 16.82
CA ALA A 524 -6.47 4.78 17.38
C ALA A 524 -7.30 5.49 16.31
N GLY A 525 -6.65 6.27 15.43
CA GLY A 525 -7.31 6.89 14.29
C GLY A 525 -7.99 5.88 13.35
N ALA A 526 -7.30 4.78 13.04
CA ALA A 526 -7.88 3.72 12.20
C ALA A 526 -9.10 3.06 12.83
N ILE A 527 -9.08 2.79 14.13
CA ILE A 527 -10.22 2.20 14.87
C ILE A 527 -11.40 3.18 14.89
N VAL A 528 -11.14 4.47 15.14
CA VAL A 528 -12.16 5.51 15.10
C VAL A 528 -12.85 5.58 13.75
N MET A 529 -12.07 5.68 12.67
CA MET A 529 -12.63 5.78 11.32
C MET A 529 -13.40 4.52 10.92
N LYS A 530 -12.95 3.35 11.30
CA LYS A 530 -13.69 2.08 11.10
C LYS A 530 -14.98 2.04 11.89
N GLN A 531 -14.97 2.50 13.15
CA GLN A 531 -16.18 2.57 13.96
C GLN A 531 -17.18 3.55 13.35
N ALA A 532 -16.71 4.72 12.92
CA ALA A 532 -17.54 5.72 12.25
C ALA A 532 -18.07 5.23 10.90
N LEU A 533 -17.25 4.49 10.14
CA LEU A 533 -17.66 3.85 8.88
C LEU A 533 -18.84 2.89 9.08
N VAL A 534 -18.77 2.02 10.08
CA VAL A 534 -19.87 1.07 10.41
C VAL A 534 -21.12 1.81 10.86
N ILE A 535 -20.98 2.90 11.63
CA ILE A 535 -22.12 3.73 12.04
C ILE A 535 -22.75 4.42 10.84
N LEU A 536 -21.93 4.97 9.94
CA LEU A 536 -22.43 5.65 8.75
C LEU A 536 -23.12 4.68 7.79
N ASP A 537 -22.52 3.53 7.55
CA ASP A 537 -23.10 2.48 6.71
C ASP A 537 -24.53 2.14 7.14
N GLU A 538 -24.76 1.90 8.43
CA GLU A 538 -26.10 1.64 8.97
C GLU A 538 -27.08 2.80 8.74
N LYS A 539 -26.60 4.05 8.83
CA LYS A 539 -27.43 5.24 8.65
C LYS A 539 -27.83 5.50 7.21
N ILE A 540 -26.96 5.15 6.25
CA ILE A 540 -27.21 5.44 4.82
C ILE A 540 -27.81 4.25 4.05
N LYS A 541 -27.99 3.09 4.66
CA LYS A 541 -28.56 1.89 4.00
C LYS A 541 -29.87 2.09 3.27
N HIS A 542 -30.67 3.05 3.70
CA HIS A 542 -31.96 3.38 3.09
C HIS A 542 -31.86 4.44 1.97
N LEU A 543 -30.68 5.00 1.76
CA LEU A 543 -30.38 6.02 0.76
C LEU A 543 -29.70 5.39 -0.46
N ASP A 544 -29.77 6.08 -1.60
CA ASP A 544 -28.98 5.73 -2.78
C ASP A 544 -27.57 6.33 -2.66
N ALA A 545 -26.80 5.73 -1.76
CA ALA A 545 -25.47 6.20 -1.35
C ALA A 545 -24.50 5.03 -1.22
N HIS A 546 -23.35 5.11 -1.88
CA HIS A 546 -22.39 4.03 -1.97
C HIS A 546 -20.96 4.53 -1.69
N PHE A 547 -20.25 3.88 -0.80
CA PHE A 547 -18.82 4.13 -0.61
C PHE A 547 -18.07 3.77 -1.90
N VAL A 548 -17.20 4.69 -2.34
CA VAL A 548 -16.36 4.50 -3.54
C VAL A 548 -14.87 4.60 -3.24
N ALA A 549 -14.49 5.30 -2.16
CA ALA A 549 -13.13 5.28 -1.63
C ALA A 549 -13.11 5.46 -0.10
N ASN A 550 -12.14 4.79 0.53
CA ASN A 550 -11.79 4.93 1.94
C ASN A 550 -10.28 5.14 2.02
N VAL A 551 -9.82 6.36 2.22
CA VAL A 551 -8.39 6.71 2.20
C VAL A 551 -8.00 7.42 3.48
N HIS A 552 -7.28 6.73 4.35
CA HIS A 552 -6.84 7.22 5.66
C HIS A 552 -8.01 7.62 6.58
N ASP A 553 -8.26 8.90 6.73
CA ASP A 553 -9.29 9.56 7.53
C ASP A 553 -10.39 10.22 6.67
N GLU A 554 -10.41 9.87 5.38
CA GLU A 554 -11.34 10.41 4.37
C GLU A 554 -12.20 9.29 3.76
N TRP A 555 -13.48 9.59 3.52
CA TRP A 555 -14.38 8.79 2.68
C TRP A 555 -14.85 9.58 1.48
N GLN A 556 -15.00 8.89 0.35
CA GLN A 556 -15.70 9.38 -0.82
C GLN A 556 -16.93 8.51 -1.05
N ILE A 557 -18.10 9.13 -1.18
CA ILE A 557 -19.39 8.47 -1.29
C ILE A 557 -20.11 9.02 -2.52
N GLU A 558 -20.48 8.13 -3.45
CA GLU A 558 -21.37 8.46 -4.58
C GLU A 558 -22.79 8.44 -4.09
N VAL A 559 -23.54 9.53 -4.30
CA VAL A 559 -24.88 9.75 -3.73
C VAL A 559 -25.79 10.34 -4.78
N ARG A 560 -27.08 10.02 -4.73
CA ARG A 560 -28.09 10.76 -5.49
C ARG A 560 -28.07 12.25 -5.10
N GLU A 561 -28.13 13.13 -6.10
CA GLU A 561 -27.87 14.57 -5.93
C GLU A 561 -28.71 15.23 -4.80
N ASP A 562 -30.00 14.86 -4.68
CA ASP A 562 -30.91 15.38 -3.66
C ASP A 562 -30.64 14.88 -2.22
N GLN A 563 -29.80 13.85 -2.06
CA GLN A 563 -29.41 13.27 -0.76
C GLN A 563 -28.00 13.64 -0.32
N ALA A 564 -27.23 14.37 -1.14
CA ALA A 564 -25.81 14.60 -0.90
C ALA A 564 -25.52 15.35 0.40
N GLU A 565 -26.27 16.41 0.69
CA GLU A 565 -26.10 17.19 1.92
C GLU A 565 -26.51 16.39 3.19
N GLU A 566 -27.50 15.52 3.06
CA GLU A 566 -27.91 14.63 4.15
C GLU A 566 -26.81 13.64 4.49
N VAL A 567 -26.26 12.96 3.47
CA VAL A 567 -25.15 11.99 3.65
C VAL A 567 -23.91 12.68 4.22
N GLY A 568 -23.57 13.89 3.78
CA GLY A 568 -22.47 14.65 4.33
C GLY A 568 -22.62 14.92 5.83
N LYS A 569 -23.80 15.35 6.27
CA LYS A 569 -24.11 15.57 7.69
C LYS A 569 -24.10 14.28 8.51
N LEU A 570 -24.68 13.22 7.96
CA LEU A 570 -24.66 11.90 8.61
C LEU A 570 -23.24 11.37 8.78
N GLY A 571 -22.35 11.63 7.81
CA GLY A 571 -20.95 11.27 7.90
C GLY A 571 -20.21 11.98 9.02
N VAL A 572 -20.34 13.29 9.11
CA VAL A 572 -19.75 14.06 10.22
C VAL A 572 -20.31 13.59 11.57
N GLN A 573 -21.64 13.41 11.66
CA GLN A 573 -22.27 12.90 12.86
C GLN A 573 -21.76 11.52 13.27
N SER A 574 -21.49 10.64 12.30
CA SER A 574 -20.97 9.29 12.56
C SER A 574 -19.54 9.31 13.11
N ILE A 575 -18.71 10.28 12.69
CA ILE A 575 -17.39 10.50 13.28
C ILE A 575 -17.50 10.92 14.74
N ILE A 576 -18.41 11.86 15.06
CA ILE A 576 -18.66 12.30 16.42
C ILE A 576 -19.14 11.15 17.30
N GLU A 577 -20.13 10.40 16.84
CA GLU A 577 -20.70 9.24 17.56
C GLU A 577 -19.66 8.13 17.80
N ALA A 578 -18.75 7.90 16.84
CA ALA A 578 -17.67 6.94 17.04
C ALA A 578 -16.78 7.31 18.22
N GLY A 579 -16.53 8.61 18.43
CA GLY A 579 -15.80 9.10 19.61
C GLY A 579 -16.55 8.82 20.91
N GLU A 580 -17.86 8.95 20.93
CA GLU A 580 -18.71 8.65 22.08
C GLU A 580 -18.73 7.15 22.39
N VAL A 581 -18.94 6.30 21.37
CA VAL A 581 -18.91 4.83 21.48
C VAL A 581 -17.57 4.34 22.03
N LEU A 582 -16.48 4.90 21.56
CA LEU A 582 -15.12 4.56 22.00
C LEU A 582 -14.71 5.30 23.29
N LYS A 583 -15.60 6.13 23.85
CA LYS A 583 -15.40 6.89 25.10
C LYS A 583 -14.14 7.75 25.07
N LEU A 584 -13.95 8.48 23.98
CA LEU A 584 -12.81 9.38 23.88
C LEU A 584 -12.96 10.59 24.81
N SER A 585 -11.88 10.99 25.45
CA SER A 585 -11.84 12.21 26.31
C SER A 585 -11.75 13.49 25.49
N CYS A 586 -11.33 13.40 24.21
CA CYS A 586 -11.31 14.51 23.25
C CYS A 586 -12.44 14.31 22.23
N PRO A 587 -13.44 15.19 22.17
CA PRO A 587 -14.49 15.13 21.16
C PRO A 587 -13.94 15.10 19.73
N LEU A 588 -14.59 14.32 18.88
CA LEU A 588 -14.27 14.28 17.45
C LEU A 588 -15.10 15.30 16.68
N ASP A 589 -14.64 15.58 15.48
CA ASP A 589 -15.31 16.46 14.52
C ASP A 589 -14.91 16.06 13.11
N GLY A 590 -15.64 16.52 12.12
CA GLY A 590 -15.36 16.29 10.71
C GLY A 590 -15.90 17.39 9.82
N GLU A 591 -15.49 17.34 8.58
CA GLU A 591 -15.95 18.24 7.52
C GLU A 591 -16.50 17.41 6.37
N HIS A 592 -17.46 17.96 5.62
CA HIS A 592 -17.90 17.36 4.36
C HIS A 592 -17.93 18.41 3.25
N LYS A 593 -17.70 17.94 2.04
CA LYS A 593 -17.84 18.72 0.80
C LYS A 593 -18.62 17.91 -0.22
N VAL A 594 -19.41 18.60 -1.02
CA VAL A 594 -20.19 18.02 -2.11
C VAL A 594 -19.65 18.56 -3.43
N GLY A 595 -19.40 17.67 -4.39
CA GLY A 595 -18.85 18.02 -5.70
C GLY A 595 -19.19 17.01 -6.77
N GLU A 596 -18.60 17.19 -7.95
CA GLU A 596 -18.76 16.28 -9.09
C GLU A 596 -17.62 15.26 -9.17
N ASN A 597 -16.50 15.54 -8.52
CA ASN A 597 -15.29 14.71 -8.59
C ASN A 597 -14.45 14.85 -7.32
N TRP A 598 -13.47 13.98 -7.17
CA TRP A 598 -12.63 13.93 -5.97
C TRP A 598 -11.76 15.17 -5.74
N SER A 599 -11.44 15.93 -6.80
CA SER A 599 -10.72 17.20 -6.63
C SER A 599 -11.53 18.28 -5.91
N GLU A 600 -12.86 18.25 -6.06
CA GLU A 600 -13.77 19.20 -5.45
C GLU A 600 -14.14 18.86 -4.00
N THR A 601 -13.99 17.58 -3.64
CA THR A 601 -14.46 17.04 -2.36
C THR A 601 -13.36 16.79 -1.33
N HIS A 602 -12.11 17.24 -1.62
CA HIS A 602 -10.98 17.08 -0.73
C HIS A 602 -10.33 18.40 -0.33
#